data_d5d0a7d6e5b70ded28de68532a8a638e
#
_entry.id   d5d0a7d6e5b70ded28de68532a8a638e
#
_cell.length_a   1.000
_cell.length_b   1.000
_cell.length_c   1.000
_cell.angle_alpha   90.00
_cell.angle_beta   90.00
_cell.angle_gamma   90.00
#
_symmetry.space_group_name_H-M   'P 1'
#
loop_
_entity.id
_entity.type
_entity.pdbx_description
1 polymer ?
#
loop_
_entity_poly.entity_id
_entity_poly.type
_entity_poly.pdbx_seq_one_letter_code
_entity_poly.pdbx_strand_id
1 'polypeptide(L)'
;SNASKEAQEESYDATLNKVSEGQVAEGTVISIDKKEVIVNIGYKSDGIISASEFRYNPDLKIGDKVEVFVENQEDKKGQLVLSHKKARMAKSWDRVNEALNNEEVVQGYIKCRTKGGMIVDVFGIEAFLPGSQIDVHPIRDYDVFVGKTMEFKIVKINQEFRNVVVSHKALIEAELEAQKAEIMSKLEKGQVYEGTVKNITSYGVFIDLGGVDGRS
;
A
#
# COMPACT_ATOMS: atom_id res chain seq x y z
N SER A 1 -14.67 -6.83 39.50
CA SER A 1 -15.11 -8.06 40.10
C SER A 1 -14.33 -9.23 39.55
N ASN A 2 -14.54 -10.39 40.14
CA ASN A 2 -13.76 -11.57 39.78
C ASN A 2 -13.94 -12.00 38.33
N ALA A 3 -15.12 -11.85 37.79
CA ALA A 3 -15.41 -12.23 36.41
C ALA A 3 -14.60 -11.41 35.38
N SER A 4 -14.38 -10.14 35.66
CA SER A 4 -13.59 -9.32 34.74
C SER A 4 -12.10 -9.64 34.81
N LYS A 5 -11.63 -10.05 35.99
CA LYS A 5 -10.24 -10.47 36.12
C LYS A 5 -9.98 -11.80 35.43
N GLU A 6 -10.91 -12.74 35.59
CA GLU A 6 -10.80 -14.04 34.92
C GLU A 6 -10.82 -13.87 33.39
N ALA A 7 -11.69 -13.02 32.88
CA ALA A 7 -11.76 -12.73 31.46
C ALA A 7 -10.46 -12.09 30.95
N GLN A 8 -9.85 -11.21 31.74
CA GLN A 8 -8.58 -10.61 31.37
C GLN A 8 -7.43 -11.63 31.40
N GLU A 9 -7.43 -12.52 32.38
CA GLU A 9 -6.42 -13.57 32.46
C GLU A 9 -6.55 -14.56 31.32
N GLU A 10 -7.77 -14.97 30.99
CA GLU A 10 -8.00 -15.83 29.84
C GLU A 10 -7.57 -15.19 28.54
N SER A 11 -7.88 -13.93 28.37
CA SER A 11 -7.46 -13.18 27.18
C SER A 11 -5.94 -13.05 27.10
N TYR A 12 -5.29 -12.81 28.24
CA TYR A 12 -3.85 -12.70 28.33
C TYR A 12 -3.17 -14.04 28.04
N ASP A 13 -3.65 -15.12 28.63
CA ASP A 13 -3.13 -16.44 28.37
C ASP A 13 -3.35 -16.87 26.93
N ALA A 14 -4.50 -16.54 26.35
CA ALA A 14 -4.77 -16.84 24.95
C ALA A 14 -3.80 -16.09 24.04
N THR A 15 -3.44 -14.85 24.38
CA THR A 15 -2.50 -14.05 23.61
C THR A 15 -1.08 -14.60 23.70
N LEU A 16 -0.66 -15.07 24.87
CA LEU A 16 0.70 -15.55 25.10
C LEU A 16 0.89 -17.02 24.77
N ASN A 17 -0.11 -17.84 25.04
CA ASN A 17 0.04 -19.31 24.98
C ASN A 17 -0.66 -19.96 23.81
N LYS A 18 -1.56 -19.26 23.16
CA LYS A 18 -2.29 -19.79 22.01
C LYS A 18 -1.95 -18.97 20.80
N VAL A 19 -1.19 -19.56 19.93
CA VAL A 19 -0.82 -18.96 18.66
C VAL A 19 -1.56 -19.75 17.58
N SER A 20 -2.32 -19.05 16.79
CA SER A 20 -3.11 -19.66 15.72
C SER A 20 -2.40 -19.56 14.39
N GLU A 21 -2.54 -20.59 13.57
CA GLU A 21 -2.07 -20.53 12.19
C GLU A 21 -2.76 -19.38 11.48
N GLY A 22 -2.02 -18.69 10.63
CA GLY A 22 -2.53 -17.53 9.91
C GLY A 22 -2.47 -16.23 10.69
N GLN A 23 -1.96 -16.25 11.91
CA GLN A 23 -1.85 -15.07 12.76
C GLN A 23 -0.53 -14.34 12.51
N VAL A 24 -0.57 -13.02 12.54
CA VAL A 24 0.64 -12.17 12.50
C VAL A 24 0.97 -11.76 13.93
N ALA A 25 2.22 -11.94 14.34
CA ALA A 25 2.68 -11.60 15.67
C ALA A 25 4.03 -10.92 15.61
N GLU A 26 4.40 -10.21 16.68
CA GLU A 26 5.72 -9.63 16.81
C GLU A 26 6.58 -10.56 17.63
N GLY A 27 7.77 -10.85 17.15
CA GLY A 27 8.69 -11.72 17.86
C GLY A 27 10.05 -11.05 18.06
N THR A 28 10.84 -11.68 18.92
CA THR A 28 12.20 -11.23 19.21
C THR A 28 13.18 -12.25 18.66
N VAL A 29 14.17 -11.78 17.91
CA VAL A 29 15.22 -12.64 17.37
C VAL A 29 16.12 -13.10 18.51
N ILE A 30 16.26 -14.43 18.65
CA ILE A 30 17.09 -15.01 19.70
C ILE A 30 18.30 -15.77 19.17
N SER A 31 18.30 -16.11 17.88
CA SER A 31 19.45 -16.78 17.26
C SER A 31 19.44 -16.54 15.76
N ILE A 32 20.60 -16.38 15.19
CA ILE A 32 20.77 -16.18 13.74
C ILE A 32 21.90 -17.09 13.27
N ASP A 33 21.62 -17.90 12.27
CA ASP A 33 22.67 -18.64 11.57
C ASP A 33 22.50 -18.50 10.05
N LYS A 34 23.28 -19.23 9.29
CA LYS A 34 23.29 -19.10 7.83
C LYS A 34 21.98 -19.57 7.18
N LYS A 35 21.29 -20.47 7.81
CA LYS A 35 20.08 -21.09 7.24
C LYS A 35 18.80 -20.62 7.92
N GLU A 36 18.85 -20.33 9.19
CA GLU A 36 17.65 -20.13 10.00
C GLU A 36 17.82 -18.98 10.99
N VAL A 37 16.71 -18.33 11.26
CA VAL A 37 16.59 -17.34 12.33
C VAL A 37 15.58 -17.87 13.31
N ILE A 38 15.94 -17.90 14.58
CA ILE A 38 15.06 -18.37 15.66
C ILE A 38 14.45 -17.15 16.32
N VAL A 39 13.13 -17.17 16.46
CA VAL A 39 12.36 -16.04 16.98
C VAL A 39 11.45 -16.51 18.10
N ASN A 40 11.43 -15.76 19.19
CA ASN A 40 10.52 -16.00 20.31
C ASN A 40 9.31 -15.08 20.19
N ILE A 41 8.11 -15.66 20.13
CA ILE A 41 6.86 -14.90 20.03
C ILE A 41 5.99 -15.04 21.29
N GLY A 42 6.56 -15.55 22.38
CA GLY A 42 5.82 -15.72 23.61
C GLY A 42 5.04 -17.03 23.70
N TYR A 43 5.22 -17.92 22.73
CA TYR A 43 4.63 -19.23 22.74
C TYR A 43 5.58 -20.24 23.42
N LYS A 44 5.07 -21.39 23.81
CA LYS A 44 5.89 -22.42 24.47
C LYS A 44 7.07 -22.91 23.64
N SER A 45 6.97 -22.82 22.32
CA SER A 45 8.04 -23.21 21.41
C SER A 45 8.54 -21.98 20.66
N ASP A 46 9.84 -21.93 20.41
CA ASP A 46 10.40 -20.89 19.56
C ASP A 46 10.03 -21.18 18.10
N GLY A 47 10.00 -20.12 17.31
CA GLY A 47 9.69 -20.24 15.90
C GLY A 47 10.93 -20.14 15.03
N ILE A 48 10.86 -20.77 13.89
CA ILE A 48 11.96 -20.81 12.93
C ILE A 48 11.55 -20.13 11.64
N ILE A 49 12.45 -19.29 11.11
CA ILE A 49 12.26 -18.58 9.85
C ILE A 49 13.48 -18.83 8.98
N SER A 50 13.28 -19.05 7.69
CA SER A 50 14.40 -19.16 6.77
C SER A 50 15.21 -17.87 6.76
N ALA A 51 16.52 -17.97 6.89
CA ALA A 51 17.40 -16.80 6.85
C ALA A 51 17.31 -16.03 5.54
N SER A 52 16.88 -16.70 4.47
CA SER A 52 16.71 -16.05 3.16
C SER A 52 15.65 -14.95 3.18
N GLU A 53 14.72 -15.00 4.11
CA GLU A 53 13.69 -13.96 4.23
C GLU A 53 14.20 -12.65 4.79
N PHE A 54 15.39 -12.65 5.36
CA PHE A 54 16.02 -11.45 5.92
C PHE A 54 17.17 -10.91 5.08
N ARG A 55 17.29 -11.35 3.82
CA ARG A 55 18.35 -10.86 2.94
C ARG A 55 18.30 -9.35 2.71
N TYR A 56 17.12 -8.77 2.78
CA TYR A 56 16.95 -7.33 2.65
C TYR A 56 17.51 -6.56 3.85
N ASN A 57 17.72 -7.24 4.97
CA ASN A 57 18.18 -6.63 6.22
C ASN A 57 19.41 -7.34 6.77
N PRO A 58 20.60 -7.07 6.19
CA PRO A 58 21.83 -7.71 6.64
C PRO A 58 22.24 -7.31 8.05
N ASP A 59 21.65 -6.24 8.58
CA ASP A 59 21.98 -5.73 9.92
C ASP A 59 21.12 -6.34 11.02
N LEU A 60 20.31 -7.36 10.70
CA LEU A 60 19.50 -8.02 11.70
C LEU A 60 20.35 -8.60 12.83
N LYS A 61 19.93 -8.31 14.06
CA LYS A 61 20.68 -8.70 15.27
C LYS A 61 19.79 -9.47 16.23
N ILE A 62 20.43 -10.25 17.08
CA ILE A 62 19.75 -10.89 18.22
C ILE A 62 19.18 -9.77 19.10
N GLY A 63 17.93 -9.92 19.48
CA GLY A 63 17.20 -8.91 20.24
C GLY A 63 16.32 -8.01 19.42
N ASP A 64 16.46 -8.03 18.10
CA ASP A 64 15.60 -7.23 17.22
C ASP A 64 14.17 -7.77 17.21
N LYS A 65 13.23 -6.85 17.07
CA LYS A 65 11.82 -7.20 16.93
C LYS A 65 11.49 -7.37 15.45
N VAL A 66 10.79 -8.44 15.14
CA VAL A 66 10.38 -8.72 13.77
C VAL A 66 8.93 -9.20 13.76
N GLU A 67 8.22 -8.87 12.71
CA GLU A 67 6.87 -9.38 12.52
C GLU A 67 6.93 -10.71 11.81
N VAL A 68 6.09 -11.62 12.26
CA VAL A 68 6.09 -12.99 11.75
C VAL A 68 4.66 -13.46 11.54
N PHE A 69 4.50 -14.31 10.53
CA PHE A 69 3.24 -14.98 10.22
C PHE A 69 3.39 -16.44 10.63
N VAL A 70 2.42 -16.96 11.37
CA VAL A 70 2.44 -18.34 11.83
C VAL A 70 1.90 -19.24 10.72
N GLU A 71 2.80 -19.97 10.05
CA GLU A 71 2.41 -20.90 9.00
C GLU A 71 1.91 -22.22 9.58
N ASN A 72 2.67 -22.78 10.51
CA ASN A 72 2.31 -24.00 11.21
C ASN A 72 2.67 -23.86 12.66
N GLN A 73 1.83 -24.42 13.54
CA GLN A 73 2.08 -24.34 14.97
C GLN A 73 3.27 -25.16 15.41
N GLU A 74 3.49 -26.32 14.81
CA GLU A 74 4.63 -27.15 15.16
C GLU A 74 5.07 -27.99 13.97
N ASP A 75 6.37 -28.05 13.76
CA ASP A 75 6.95 -28.96 12.78
C ASP A 75 7.29 -30.28 13.46
N LYS A 76 8.02 -31.17 12.77
CA LYS A 76 8.41 -32.45 13.29
C LYS A 76 9.31 -32.35 14.52
N LYS A 77 9.96 -31.22 14.72
CA LYS A 77 10.86 -30.96 15.85
C LYS A 77 10.17 -30.20 16.98
N GLY A 78 8.87 -29.97 16.86
CA GLY A 78 8.13 -29.19 17.84
C GLY A 78 8.35 -27.69 17.77
N GLN A 79 8.89 -27.19 16.68
CA GLN A 79 9.12 -25.77 16.48
C GLN A 79 8.02 -25.15 15.63
N LEU A 80 7.69 -23.89 15.93
CA LEU A 80 6.77 -23.13 15.09
C LEU A 80 7.42 -22.84 13.75
N VAL A 81 6.65 -22.95 12.69
CA VAL A 81 7.11 -22.52 11.37
C VAL A 81 6.54 -21.13 11.11
N LEU A 82 7.42 -20.17 10.96
CA LEU A 82 7.08 -18.77 10.80
C LEU A 82 7.54 -18.24 9.46
N SER A 83 6.89 -17.18 8.99
CA SER A 83 7.32 -16.48 7.79
C SER A 83 7.31 -14.97 8.03
N HIS A 84 8.45 -14.35 7.88
CA HIS A 84 8.57 -12.91 7.95
C HIS A 84 8.06 -12.26 6.65
N LYS A 85 8.34 -12.90 5.52
CA LYS A 85 7.87 -12.43 4.22
C LYS A 85 6.34 -12.33 4.16
N LYS A 86 5.66 -13.35 4.65
CA LYS A 86 4.19 -13.35 4.69
C LYS A 86 3.63 -12.31 5.66
N ALA A 87 4.32 -12.09 6.79
CA ALA A 87 3.92 -11.03 7.71
C ALA A 87 4.04 -9.66 7.08
N ARG A 88 5.13 -9.41 6.38
CA ARG A 88 5.32 -8.15 5.65
C ARG A 88 4.26 -7.98 4.57
N MET A 89 3.94 -9.05 3.87
CA MET A 89 2.92 -9.02 2.82
C MET A 89 1.54 -8.71 3.41
N ALA A 90 1.18 -9.35 4.52
CA ALA A 90 -0.08 -9.09 5.20
C ALA A 90 -0.18 -7.62 5.64
N LYS A 91 0.89 -7.09 6.18
CA LYS A 91 0.95 -5.69 6.60
C LYS A 91 0.83 -4.74 5.41
N SER A 92 1.48 -5.09 4.30
CA SER A 92 1.37 -4.32 3.06
C SER A 92 -0.06 -4.31 2.54
N TRP A 93 -0.76 -5.44 2.59
CA TRP A 93 -2.16 -5.51 2.19
C TRP A 93 -3.06 -4.65 3.07
N ASP A 94 -2.81 -4.65 4.38
CA ASP A 94 -3.53 -3.78 5.30
C ASP A 94 -3.29 -2.32 4.94
N ARG A 95 -2.07 -1.96 4.61
CA ARG A 95 -1.73 -0.59 4.22
C ARG A 95 -2.40 -0.19 2.91
N VAL A 96 -2.43 -1.09 1.95
CA VAL A 96 -3.10 -0.85 0.66
C VAL A 96 -4.60 -0.65 0.85
N ASN A 97 -5.23 -1.49 1.67
CA ASN A 97 -6.65 -1.35 1.98
C ASN A 97 -6.96 -0.03 2.69
N GLU A 98 -6.11 0.37 3.62
CA GLU A 98 -6.24 1.64 4.31
C GLU A 98 -6.16 2.82 3.33
N ALA A 99 -5.20 2.77 2.42
CA ALA A 99 -5.02 3.81 1.42
C ALA A 99 -6.24 3.91 0.49
N LEU A 100 -6.83 2.78 0.12
CA LEU A 100 -8.06 2.79 -0.68
C LEU A 100 -9.22 3.41 0.11
N ASN A 101 -9.41 2.98 1.33
CA ASN A 101 -10.54 3.45 2.15
C ASN A 101 -10.44 4.94 2.47
N ASN A 102 -9.23 5.45 2.67
CA ASN A 102 -8.98 6.85 2.99
C ASN A 102 -8.73 7.70 1.74
N GLU A 103 -8.80 7.11 0.57
CA GLU A 103 -8.54 7.79 -0.70
C GLU A 103 -7.19 8.52 -0.71
N GLU A 104 -6.17 7.87 -0.18
CA GLU A 104 -4.84 8.45 -0.06
C GLU A 104 -4.10 8.45 -1.38
N VAL A 105 -3.20 9.42 -1.51
CA VAL A 105 -2.21 9.44 -2.58
C VAL A 105 -1.04 8.58 -2.12
N VAL A 106 -0.66 7.61 -2.95
CA VAL A 106 0.43 6.69 -2.62
C VAL A 106 1.53 6.80 -3.67
N GLN A 107 2.75 6.47 -3.27
CA GLN A 107 3.86 6.42 -4.19
C GLN A 107 4.03 5.00 -4.71
N GLY A 108 4.31 4.89 -5.99
CA GLY A 108 4.56 3.62 -6.61
C GLY A 108 5.74 3.68 -7.57
N TYR A 109 6.50 2.59 -7.61
CA TYR A 109 7.63 2.45 -8.51
C TYR A 109 7.21 1.61 -9.70
N ILE A 110 7.38 2.14 -10.91
CA ILE A 110 6.99 1.45 -12.13
C ILE A 110 8.10 0.47 -12.49
N LYS A 111 7.81 -0.81 -12.31
CA LYS A 111 8.80 -1.88 -12.47
C LYS A 111 9.00 -2.29 -13.91
N CYS A 112 7.91 -2.48 -14.63
CA CYS A 112 7.98 -2.96 -16.00
C CYS A 112 6.66 -2.74 -16.72
N ARG A 113 6.72 -2.91 -18.03
CA ARG A 113 5.56 -2.86 -18.88
C ARG A 113 4.93 -4.24 -18.98
N THR A 114 3.61 -4.29 -19.06
CA THR A 114 2.88 -5.52 -19.28
C THR A 114 1.78 -5.27 -20.30
N LYS A 115 1.09 -6.31 -20.68
CA LYS A 115 -0.02 -6.18 -21.64
C LYS A 115 -1.11 -5.28 -21.05
N GLY A 116 -1.42 -4.23 -21.76
CA GLY A 116 -2.46 -3.29 -21.37
C GLY A 116 -2.08 -2.24 -20.34
N GLY A 117 -0.84 -2.24 -19.86
CA GLY A 117 -0.41 -1.24 -18.87
C GLY A 117 0.96 -1.52 -18.30
N MET A 118 1.12 -1.23 -17.04
CA MET A 118 2.39 -1.39 -16.35
C MET A 118 2.21 -2.00 -14.97
N ILE A 119 3.26 -2.62 -14.48
CA ILE A 119 3.32 -3.15 -13.12
C ILE A 119 4.00 -2.13 -12.24
N VAL A 120 3.35 -1.80 -11.14
CA VAL A 120 3.80 -0.77 -10.20
C VAL A 120 3.93 -1.40 -8.83
N ASP A 121 5.04 -1.14 -8.16
CA ASP A 121 5.25 -1.58 -6.79
C ASP A 121 4.69 -0.51 -5.84
N VAL A 122 3.67 -0.89 -5.09
CA VAL A 122 3.04 -0.03 -4.09
C VAL A 122 3.10 -0.76 -2.75
N PHE A 123 3.87 -0.22 -1.81
CA PHE A 123 4.06 -0.82 -0.48
C PHE A 123 4.56 -2.28 -0.55
N GLY A 124 5.33 -2.63 -1.58
CA GLY A 124 5.83 -3.99 -1.75
C GLY A 124 4.86 -4.94 -2.46
N ILE A 125 3.71 -4.44 -2.88
CA ILE A 125 2.71 -5.23 -3.61
C ILE A 125 2.72 -4.80 -5.07
N GLU A 126 2.66 -5.77 -5.96
CA GLU A 126 2.58 -5.49 -7.39
C GLU A 126 1.15 -5.07 -7.75
N ALA A 127 1.02 -3.83 -8.20
CA ALA A 127 -0.26 -3.29 -8.65
C ALA A 127 -0.26 -3.14 -10.17
N PHE A 128 -1.44 -3.13 -10.75
CA PHE A 128 -1.59 -2.90 -12.17
C PHE A 128 -2.00 -1.46 -12.44
N LEU A 129 -1.29 -0.82 -13.36
CA LEU A 129 -1.63 0.51 -13.84
C LEU A 129 -2.09 0.36 -15.29
N PRO A 130 -3.40 0.41 -15.55
CA PRO A 130 -3.90 0.35 -16.93
C PRO A 130 -3.32 1.50 -17.75
N GLY A 131 -3.03 1.23 -19.01
CA GLY A 131 -2.48 2.24 -19.90
C GLY A 131 -3.35 3.48 -20.02
N SER A 132 -4.67 3.30 -19.95
CA SER A 132 -5.63 4.42 -19.99
C SER A 132 -5.63 5.25 -18.71
N GLN A 133 -4.99 4.79 -17.64
CA GLN A 133 -4.99 5.46 -16.34
C GLN A 133 -3.66 6.12 -16.00
N ILE A 134 -2.77 6.25 -16.96
CA ILE A 134 -1.49 6.92 -16.77
C ILE A 134 -1.66 8.43 -16.81
N ASP A 135 -2.39 8.91 -17.80
CA ASP A 135 -2.58 10.33 -18.01
C ASP A 135 -3.95 10.58 -18.64
N VAL A 136 -4.41 11.82 -18.60
CA VAL A 136 -5.63 12.23 -19.28
C VAL A 136 -5.46 12.22 -20.81
N HIS A 137 -4.22 12.25 -21.28
CA HIS A 137 -3.89 12.13 -22.69
C HIS A 137 -3.40 10.74 -23.04
N PRO A 138 -3.67 10.25 -24.25
CA PRO A 138 -3.14 8.95 -24.67
C PRO A 138 -1.62 8.92 -24.62
N ILE A 139 -1.09 7.82 -24.16
CA ILE A 139 0.36 7.60 -24.05
C ILE A 139 0.80 6.70 -25.19
N ARG A 140 1.79 7.14 -25.95
CA ARG A 140 2.32 6.36 -27.08
C ARG A 140 3.40 5.38 -26.66
N ASP A 141 4.22 5.79 -25.72
CA ASP A 141 5.35 4.98 -25.28
C ASP A 141 5.31 4.84 -23.77
N TYR A 142 4.95 3.65 -23.30
CA TYR A 142 4.90 3.36 -21.88
C TYR A 142 6.28 3.16 -21.28
N ASP A 143 7.26 2.82 -22.10
CA ASP A 143 8.60 2.52 -21.60
C ASP A 143 9.28 3.71 -20.96
N VAL A 144 8.88 4.92 -21.31
CA VAL A 144 9.44 6.14 -20.70
C VAL A 144 9.12 6.23 -19.21
N PHE A 145 8.11 5.53 -18.75
CA PHE A 145 7.71 5.54 -17.35
C PHE A 145 8.38 4.46 -16.52
N VAL A 146 8.95 3.45 -17.17
CA VAL A 146 9.60 2.35 -16.45
C VAL A 146 10.79 2.88 -15.68
N GLY A 147 10.88 2.50 -14.41
CA GLY A 147 11.96 2.96 -13.53
C GLY A 147 11.65 4.26 -12.80
N LYS A 148 10.48 4.83 -13.03
CA LYS A 148 10.08 6.07 -12.35
C LYS A 148 9.23 5.77 -11.13
N THR A 149 9.37 6.62 -10.12
CA THR A 149 8.48 6.62 -8.96
C THR A 149 7.49 7.76 -9.16
N MET A 150 6.22 7.42 -9.13
CA MET A 150 5.14 8.39 -9.35
C MET A 150 4.09 8.24 -8.26
N GLU A 151 3.20 9.23 -8.21
CA GLU A 151 2.08 9.19 -7.30
C GLU A 151 0.87 8.53 -7.97
N PHE A 152 0.12 7.79 -7.17
CA PHE A 152 -1.04 7.06 -7.66
C PHE A 152 -2.15 7.09 -6.63
N LYS A 153 -3.35 6.81 -7.09
CA LYS A 153 -4.49 6.53 -6.23
C LYS A 153 -4.87 5.06 -6.44
N ILE A 154 -5.11 4.36 -5.35
CA ILE A 154 -5.59 2.98 -5.44
C ILE A 154 -7.08 3.06 -5.74
N VAL A 155 -7.50 2.48 -6.85
CA VAL A 155 -8.90 2.59 -7.29
C VAL A 155 -9.69 1.31 -7.09
N LYS A 156 -9.00 0.18 -7.05
CA LYS A 156 -9.66 -1.11 -6.87
C LYS A 156 -8.73 -2.11 -6.22
N ILE A 157 -9.25 -2.91 -5.31
CA ILE A 157 -8.56 -4.05 -4.73
C ILE A 157 -9.47 -5.26 -4.85
N ASN A 158 -8.95 -6.34 -5.42
CA ASN A 158 -9.61 -7.62 -5.43
C ASN A 158 -8.81 -8.54 -4.53
N GLN A 159 -9.30 -8.77 -3.32
CA GLN A 159 -8.57 -9.58 -2.33
C GLN A 159 -8.56 -11.05 -2.68
N GLU A 160 -9.60 -11.54 -3.35
CA GLU A 160 -9.67 -12.94 -3.74
C GLU A 160 -8.54 -13.32 -4.69
N PHE A 161 -8.29 -12.49 -5.70
CA PHE A 161 -7.22 -12.71 -6.66
C PHE A 161 -5.95 -11.92 -6.34
N ARG A 162 -5.96 -11.17 -5.24
CA ARG A 162 -4.85 -10.33 -4.80
C ARG A 162 -4.39 -9.35 -5.89
N ASN A 163 -5.35 -8.73 -6.53
CA ASN A 163 -5.10 -7.72 -7.56
C ASN A 163 -5.34 -6.32 -7.01
N VAL A 164 -4.43 -5.42 -7.29
CA VAL A 164 -4.57 -4.01 -6.96
C VAL A 164 -4.47 -3.22 -8.24
N VAL A 165 -5.40 -2.31 -8.45
CA VAL A 165 -5.39 -1.41 -9.61
C VAL A 165 -5.16 0.01 -9.13
N VAL A 166 -4.23 0.71 -9.74
CA VAL A 166 -3.90 2.08 -9.41
C VAL A 166 -4.10 2.99 -10.61
N SER A 167 -4.22 4.28 -10.35
CA SER A 167 -4.42 5.29 -11.38
C SER A 167 -3.65 6.55 -11.04
N HIS A 168 -2.92 7.05 -12.00
CA HIS A 168 -2.30 8.37 -11.92
C HIS A 168 -3.26 9.42 -12.50
N LYS A 169 -4.00 9.05 -13.52
CA LYS A 169 -5.00 9.91 -14.15
C LYS A 169 -6.02 10.42 -13.13
N ALA A 170 -6.43 9.59 -12.18
CA ALA A 170 -7.37 9.99 -11.16
C ALA A 170 -6.88 11.18 -10.33
N LEU A 171 -5.57 11.27 -10.11
CA LEU A 171 -4.99 12.40 -9.39
C LEU A 171 -5.01 13.67 -10.23
N ILE A 172 -4.74 13.54 -11.51
CA ILE A 172 -4.79 14.67 -12.44
C ILE A 172 -6.22 15.21 -12.54
N GLU A 173 -7.19 14.32 -12.67
CA GLU A 173 -8.60 14.70 -12.73
C GLU A 173 -9.06 15.37 -11.44
N ALA A 174 -8.64 14.85 -10.28
CA ALA A 174 -8.99 15.44 -8.99
C ALA A 174 -8.41 16.83 -8.84
N GLU A 175 -7.18 17.03 -9.28
CA GLU A 175 -6.53 18.34 -9.24
C GLU A 175 -7.24 19.35 -10.15
N LEU A 176 -7.59 18.95 -11.36
CA LEU A 176 -8.31 19.81 -12.28
C LEU A 176 -9.70 20.18 -11.73
N GLU A 177 -10.38 19.21 -11.14
CA GLU A 177 -11.67 19.43 -10.51
C GLU A 177 -11.57 20.43 -9.36
N ALA A 178 -10.56 20.31 -8.52
CA ALA A 178 -10.32 21.22 -7.42
C ALA A 178 -10.04 22.64 -7.92
N GLN A 179 -9.26 22.78 -8.97
CA GLN A 179 -8.97 24.07 -9.57
C GLN A 179 -10.23 24.72 -10.14
N LYS A 180 -11.06 23.94 -10.81
CA LYS A 180 -12.33 24.43 -11.33
C LYS A 180 -13.24 24.90 -10.20
N ALA A 181 -13.34 24.12 -9.16
CA ALA A 181 -14.17 24.47 -8.00
C ALA A 181 -13.70 25.76 -7.36
N GLU A 182 -12.39 25.93 -7.23
CA GLU A 182 -11.83 27.15 -6.67
C GLU A 182 -12.16 28.38 -7.52
N ILE A 183 -11.98 28.27 -8.83
CA ILE A 183 -12.28 29.36 -9.75
C ILE A 183 -13.76 29.70 -9.72
N MET A 184 -14.62 28.71 -9.76
CA MET A 184 -16.07 28.92 -9.69
C MET A 184 -16.50 29.57 -8.39
N SER A 185 -15.88 29.17 -7.29
CA SER A 185 -16.15 29.78 -5.99
C SER A 185 -15.80 31.27 -5.97
N LYS A 186 -14.69 31.64 -6.57
CA LYS A 186 -14.28 33.02 -6.67
C LYS A 186 -15.25 33.83 -7.52
N LEU A 187 -15.71 33.25 -8.61
CA LEU A 187 -16.68 33.91 -9.49
C LEU A 187 -18.02 34.09 -8.80
N GLU A 188 -18.46 33.11 -8.03
CA GLU A 188 -19.71 33.20 -7.28
C GLU A 188 -19.70 34.29 -6.23
N LYS A 189 -18.53 34.61 -5.72
CA LYS A 189 -18.39 35.71 -4.76
C LYS A 189 -18.41 37.09 -5.39
N GLY A 190 -18.70 37.17 -6.67
CA GLY A 190 -18.81 38.45 -7.36
C GLY A 190 -17.50 39.06 -7.76
N GLN A 191 -16.43 38.36 -7.74
CA GLN A 191 -15.17 38.86 -8.20
C GLN A 191 -15.19 38.95 -9.73
N VAL A 192 -14.66 40.04 -10.26
CA VAL A 192 -14.61 40.25 -11.67
C VAL A 192 -13.20 39.98 -12.16
N TYR A 193 -13.10 39.08 -13.09
CA TYR A 193 -11.85 38.77 -13.72
C TYR A 193 -11.88 39.41 -15.09
N GLU A 194 -11.19 40.48 -15.23
CA GLU A 194 -11.16 41.19 -16.50
C GLU A 194 -10.25 40.51 -17.49
N GLY A 195 -10.62 40.60 -18.64
CA GLY A 195 -9.78 40.35 -19.77
C GLY A 195 -9.22 39.01 -19.74
N THR A 196 -8.88 38.27 -19.76
CA THR A 196 -8.28 37.02 -20.00
C THR A 196 -9.28 35.99 -20.33
N VAL A 197 -10.41 36.41 -20.73
CA VAL A 197 -11.33 35.49 -21.29
C VAL A 197 -10.92 35.26 -22.70
N LYS A 198 -10.02 34.35 -22.85
CA LYS A 198 -9.61 33.93 -24.17
C LYS A 198 -10.44 32.75 -24.49
N ASN A 199 -10.86 32.64 -25.67
CA ASN A 199 -11.50 31.42 -26.05
C ASN A 199 -12.71 31.07 -25.23
N ILE A 200 -13.52 32.04 -24.98
CA ILE A 200 -14.85 31.71 -24.55
C ILE A 200 -15.49 31.04 -25.73
N THR A 201 -15.74 29.80 -25.60
CA THR A 201 -16.19 29.05 -26.74
C THR A 201 -17.43 28.29 -26.37
N SER A 202 -18.02 27.67 -27.36
CA SER A 202 -19.22 26.90 -27.14
C SER A 202 -19.04 25.73 -26.18
N TYR A 203 -17.83 25.26 -26.01
CA TYR A 203 -17.61 24.16 -25.11
C TYR A 203 -17.16 24.61 -23.74
N GLY A 204 -17.25 25.84 -23.47
CA GLY A 204 -16.95 26.31 -22.19
C GLY A 204 -16.05 27.49 -22.22
N VAL A 205 -15.72 27.93 -21.07
CA VAL A 205 -14.94 29.08 -20.90
C VAL A 205 -13.49 28.67 -20.75
N PHE A 206 -12.72 29.01 -21.72
CA PHE A 206 -11.33 28.88 -21.55
C PHE A 206 -10.83 30.15 -21.06
N ILE A 207 -10.71 30.22 -19.84
CA ILE A 207 -10.26 31.41 -19.18
C ILE A 207 -8.85 31.15 -18.74
N ASP A 208 -7.98 32.04 -19.10
CA ASP A 208 -6.61 31.94 -18.64
C ASP A 208 -6.53 32.46 -17.21
N LEU A 209 -7.23 31.79 -16.33
CA LEU A 209 -7.25 32.11 -14.92
C LEU A 209 -6.29 31.21 -14.12
N GLY A 210 -5.41 30.57 -14.81
CA GLY A 210 -4.41 29.73 -14.20
C GLY A 210 -4.93 28.34 -13.88
N GLY A 211 -4.33 27.37 -14.42
CA GLY A 211 -4.57 26.01 -14.05
C GLY A 211 -5.77 25.31 -14.68
N VAL A 212 -6.72 26.03 -15.18
CA VAL A 212 -7.83 25.39 -15.86
C VAL A 212 -7.77 25.75 -17.32
N ASP A 213 -7.36 24.81 -18.10
CA ASP A 213 -7.47 24.89 -19.53
C ASP A 213 -8.65 24.05 -19.90
N GLY A 214 -9.77 24.65 -20.04
CA GLY A 214 -10.98 23.93 -20.37
C GLY A 214 -11.00 23.43 -21.79
N ARG A 215 -9.94 23.61 -22.47
CA ARG A 215 -9.86 23.09 -23.78
C ARG A 215 -8.96 21.91 -23.82
N SER A 216 -9.30 21.01 -24.47
CA SER A 216 -8.43 19.88 -24.75
C SER A 216 -7.85 19.98 -26.14
#